data_20aa7ad44b7959914b9a5992a48bcbfc
#
_entry.id   20aa7ad44b7959914b9a5992a48bcbfc
#
_cell.length_a   1.000
_cell.length_b   1.000
_cell.length_c   1.000
_cell.angle_alpha   90.00
_cell.angle_beta   90.00
_cell.angle_gamma   90.00
#
_symmetry.space_group_name_H-M   'P 1'
#
loop_
_entity.id
_entity.type
_entity.pdbx_description
1 polymer ?
#
loop_
_entity_poly.entity_id
_entity_poly.type
_entity_poly.pdbx_seq_one_letter_code
_entity_poly.pdbx_strand_id
1 'polypeptide(L)'
;MKRQSVRLLQVSGLSLTLIFGLLPVSHAAPNLKDVQAKVEALQEEAAIAAENAQAAKIQLAALERTLASVQQKAAVQKGNVDSLSKSLSAIAVTQFKSGGLSQSLELLFSSNPQLYLSTAGSLEALTRKKAIELRKFSAAQQRLTATTFTVNDKLTLVAKAKAKYEAEMKSAQKKLDDAQALLDTLQAAERERLLKLQQQQEDADQASSLAQVSLANGVSGRAGIALRFSLKQIGDKYVFGAAGPVYWDCSGLTMRAFQAAGISLPHSARAQSRMGKSVTKGALMPGDLMFFGSPVSHVGIYMGGGKMVHAPRPGSRVKVVQFDSSYNLGRKRFVGARRF
;
A
#
# COMPACT_ATOMS: atom_id res chain seq x y z
N MET A 1 -60.83 57.31 -1.68
CA MET A 1 -61.42 58.11 -0.58
C MET A 1 -60.96 57.53 0.76
N LYS A 2 -60.67 58.42 1.68
CA LYS A 2 -60.33 58.34 3.11
C LYS A 2 -58.85 58.13 3.43
N ARG A 3 -58.22 59.23 3.67
CA ARG A 3 -57.02 59.48 4.51
C ARG A 3 -57.38 59.14 5.95
N GLN A 4 -56.49 58.46 6.65
CA GLN A 4 -56.42 58.56 8.10
C GLN A 4 -55.00 58.81 8.54
N SER A 5 -54.86 59.97 9.15
CA SER A 5 -53.70 60.46 9.84
C SER A 5 -53.52 59.74 11.18
N VAL A 6 -52.33 59.28 11.50
CA VAL A 6 -51.97 58.81 12.84
C VAL A 6 -50.74 59.59 13.31
N ARG A 7 -50.87 60.11 14.46
CA ARG A 7 -50.07 61.14 15.19
C ARG A 7 -48.65 60.58 15.55
N LEU A 8 -47.67 61.46 15.41
CA LEU A 8 -46.41 61.40 16.11
C LEU A 8 -46.59 61.36 17.62
N LEU A 9 -45.99 60.38 18.28
CA LEU A 9 -45.67 60.43 19.70
C LEU A 9 -44.12 60.45 19.82
N GLN A 10 -43.60 61.62 20.17
CA GLN A 10 -42.21 61.79 20.62
C GLN A 10 -42.09 61.12 21.98
N VAL A 11 -41.25 60.10 22.10
CA VAL A 11 -40.77 59.63 23.38
C VAL A 11 -39.28 59.89 23.43
N SER A 12 -38.95 60.90 24.24
CA SER A 12 -37.56 61.18 24.64
C SER A 12 -37.06 59.99 25.49
N GLY A 13 -36.23 59.11 24.92
CA GLY A 13 -35.62 58.03 25.64
C GLY A 13 -34.10 58.16 25.65
N LEU A 14 -33.61 58.30 26.87
CA LEU A 14 -32.23 58.40 27.32
C LEU A 14 -31.33 57.40 26.60
N SER A 15 -30.34 57.84 25.79
CA SER A 15 -29.33 57.03 25.17
C SER A 15 -28.30 56.59 26.21
N LEU A 16 -28.47 55.36 26.73
CA LEU A 16 -27.44 54.71 27.53
C LEU A 16 -26.45 54.06 26.54
N THR A 17 -25.37 54.77 26.22
CA THR A 17 -24.24 54.22 25.45
C THR A 17 -23.53 53.16 26.30
N LEU A 18 -23.92 51.90 26.11
CA LEU A 18 -23.12 50.75 26.55
C LEU A 18 -21.86 50.73 25.69
N ILE A 19 -20.77 51.26 26.22
CA ILE A 19 -19.43 51.05 25.72
C ILE A 19 -19.12 49.58 26.01
N PHE A 20 -19.42 48.68 25.03
CA PHE A 20 -18.83 47.36 25.00
C PHE A 20 -17.33 47.57 24.72
N GLY A 21 -16.56 47.64 25.78
CA GLY A 21 -15.11 47.52 25.71
C GLY A 21 -14.79 46.24 25.01
N LEU A 22 -14.37 46.30 23.74
CA LEU A 22 -13.63 45.25 23.06
C LEU A 22 -12.35 45.03 23.87
N LEU A 23 -12.44 44.19 24.89
CA LEU A 23 -11.23 43.60 25.46
C LEU A 23 -10.51 42.90 24.30
N PRO A 24 -9.27 43.29 24.00
CA PRO A 24 -8.50 42.52 23.06
C PRO A 24 -8.42 41.09 23.63
N VAL A 25 -9.01 40.14 22.96
CA VAL A 25 -8.74 38.73 23.23
C VAL A 25 -7.26 38.59 22.94
N SER A 26 -6.45 38.72 23.98
CA SER A 26 -5.03 38.40 23.92
C SER A 26 -4.95 36.93 23.62
N HIS A 27 -4.86 36.60 22.34
CA HIS A 27 -4.37 35.27 21.92
C HIS A 27 -2.91 35.27 22.40
N ALA A 28 -2.68 34.63 23.54
CA ALA A 28 -1.32 34.33 23.97
C ALA A 28 -0.60 33.70 22.79
N ALA A 29 0.50 34.31 22.36
CA ALA A 29 1.30 33.77 21.26
C ALA A 29 1.55 32.28 21.54
N PRO A 30 1.33 31.39 20.58
CA PRO A 30 1.47 29.97 20.81
C PRO A 30 2.88 29.69 21.32
N ASN A 31 3.00 28.93 22.41
CA ASN A 31 4.30 28.57 22.97
C ASN A 31 5.11 27.84 21.90
N LEU A 32 6.27 28.35 21.54
CA LEU A 32 7.14 27.81 20.49
C LEU A 32 7.45 26.32 20.69
N LYS A 33 7.60 25.89 21.94
CA LYS A 33 7.82 24.48 22.30
C LYS A 33 6.62 23.59 21.99
N ASP A 34 5.41 24.09 22.21
CA ASP A 34 4.17 23.36 21.93
C ASP A 34 3.94 23.25 20.42
N VAL A 35 4.23 24.32 19.66
CA VAL A 35 4.19 24.30 18.19
C VAL A 35 5.18 23.29 17.65
N GLN A 36 6.42 23.32 18.15
CA GLN A 36 7.45 22.34 17.74
C GLN A 36 6.98 20.90 17.98
N ALA A 37 6.50 20.61 19.20
CA ALA A 37 6.03 19.27 19.55
C ALA A 37 4.86 18.81 18.67
N LYS A 38 3.95 19.72 18.28
CA LYS A 38 2.82 19.42 17.41
C LYS A 38 3.24 19.23 15.95
N VAL A 39 4.17 20.02 15.45
CA VAL A 39 4.77 19.83 14.12
C VAL A 39 5.47 18.47 14.04
N GLU A 40 6.26 18.12 15.04
CA GLU A 40 6.92 16.82 15.11
C GLU A 40 5.92 15.66 15.16
N ALA A 41 4.82 15.80 15.90
CA ALA A 41 3.77 14.80 15.96
C ALA A 41 3.09 14.61 14.59
N LEU A 42 2.78 15.69 13.88
CA LEU A 42 2.19 15.64 12.53
C LEU A 42 3.14 15.00 11.51
N GLN A 43 4.44 15.33 11.58
CA GLN A 43 5.45 14.69 10.72
C GLN A 43 5.58 13.19 11.01
N GLU A 44 5.48 12.79 12.29
CA GLU A 44 5.47 11.39 12.69
C GLU A 44 4.23 10.65 12.16
N GLU A 45 3.06 11.25 12.29
CA GLU A 45 1.81 10.70 11.77
C GLU A 45 1.83 10.61 10.23
N ALA A 46 2.45 11.59 9.56
CA ALA A 46 2.67 11.54 8.12
C ALA A 46 3.56 10.33 7.74
N ALA A 47 4.64 10.08 8.50
CA ALA A 47 5.51 8.91 8.26
C ALA A 47 4.77 7.58 8.46
N ILE A 48 3.85 7.51 9.44
CA ILE A 48 3.00 6.31 9.66
C ILE A 48 2.03 6.09 8.49
N ALA A 49 1.32 7.14 8.06
CA ALA A 49 0.41 7.07 6.91
C ALA A 49 1.16 6.67 5.62
N ALA A 50 2.35 7.17 5.49
CA ALA A 50 3.29 6.89 4.44
C ALA A 50 3.67 5.40 4.36
N GLU A 51 4.05 4.80 5.48
CA GLU A 51 4.34 3.36 5.55
C GLU A 51 3.08 2.51 5.27
N ASN A 52 1.91 2.95 5.71
CA ASN A 52 0.64 2.32 5.35
C ASN A 52 0.41 2.34 3.84
N ALA A 53 0.72 3.45 3.17
CA ALA A 53 0.63 3.56 1.71
C ALA A 53 1.60 2.58 1.01
N GLN A 54 2.85 2.46 1.49
CA GLN A 54 3.80 1.49 0.93
C GLN A 54 3.32 0.04 1.09
N ALA A 55 2.78 -0.30 2.27
CA ALA A 55 2.19 -1.62 2.49
C ALA A 55 0.99 -1.88 1.56
N ALA A 56 0.11 -0.89 1.36
CA ALA A 56 -1.02 -0.97 0.43
C ALA A 56 -0.55 -1.09 -1.04
N LYS A 57 0.50 -0.37 -1.43
CA LYS A 57 1.12 -0.46 -2.78
C LYS A 57 1.64 -1.86 -3.09
N ILE A 58 2.32 -2.50 -2.13
CA ILE A 58 2.80 -3.87 -2.29
C ILE A 58 1.62 -4.83 -2.46
N GLN A 59 0.57 -4.67 -1.65
CA GLN A 59 -0.64 -5.49 -1.76
C GLN A 59 -1.33 -5.29 -3.11
N LEU A 60 -1.46 -4.05 -3.57
CA LEU A 60 -2.02 -3.70 -4.87
C LEU A 60 -1.25 -4.40 -6.00
N ALA A 61 0.07 -4.26 -6.04
CA ALA A 61 0.90 -4.88 -7.06
C ALA A 61 0.82 -6.42 -7.07
N ALA A 62 0.62 -7.06 -5.92
CA ALA A 62 0.40 -8.50 -5.83
C ALA A 62 -0.97 -8.91 -6.38
N LEU A 63 -2.01 -8.13 -6.09
CA LEU A 63 -3.37 -8.36 -6.60
C LEU A 63 -3.44 -8.14 -8.11
N GLU A 64 -2.79 -7.10 -8.65
CA GLU A 64 -2.73 -6.83 -10.10
C GLU A 64 -2.07 -7.97 -10.85
N ARG A 65 -0.95 -8.51 -10.35
CA ARG A 65 -0.29 -9.69 -10.96
C ARG A 65 -1.21 -10.92 -10.95
N THR A 66 -1.93 -11.14 -9.85
CA THR A 66 -2.89 -12.24 -9.73
C THR A 66 -4.05 -12.05 -10.71
N LEU A 67 -4.58 -10.83 -10.81
CA LEU A 67 -5.65 -10.48 -11.75
C LEU A 67 -5.21 -10.75 -13.20
N ALA A 68 -4.03 -10.29 -13.61
CA ALA A 68 -3.50 -10.51 -14.95
C ALA A 68 -3.40 -12.03 -15.29
N SER A 69 -2.92 -12.83 -14.34
CA SER A 69 -2.85 -14.29 -14.50
C SER A 69 -4.22 -14.94 -14.68
N VAL A 70 -5.22 -14.53 -13.90
CA VAL A 70 -6.60 -15.06 -13.99
C VAL A 70 -7.29 -14.59 -15.28
N GLN A 71 -7.06 -13.35 -15.71
CA GLN A 71 -7.55 -12.82 -16.98
C GLN A 71 -6.98 -13.59 -18.17
N GLN A 72 -5.68 -13.89 -18.17
CA GLN A 72 -5.06 -14.72 -19.20
C GLN A 72 -5.68 -16.12 -19.24
N LYS A 73 -5.92 -16.74 -18.08
CA LYS A 73 -6.62 -18.02 -17.99
C LYS A 73 -8.04 -17.95 -18.55
N ALA A 74 -8.79 -16.90 -18.26
CA ALA A 74 -10.13 -16.70 -18.80
C ALA A 74 -10.11 -16.55 -20.33
N ALA A 75 -9.14 -15.83 -20.89
CA ALA A 75 -8.97 -15.67 -22.33
C ALA A 75 -8.71 -17.02 -23.04
N VAL A 76 -7.83 -17.86 -22.49
CA VAL A 76 -7.57 -19.22 -23.01
C VAL A 76 -8.84 -20.07 -22.95
N GLN A 77 -9.57 -20.03 -21.83
CA GLN A 77 -10.81 -20.80 -21.68
C GLN A 77 -11.90 -20.32 -22.65
N LYS A 78 -11.99 -19.00 -22.89
CA LYS A 78 -12.88 -18.43 -23.89
C LYS A 78 -12.56 -18.95 -25.30
N GLY A 79 -11.28 -18.97 -25.68
CA GLY A 79 -10.84 -19.53 -26.96
C GLY A 79 -11.23 -21.01 -27.12
N ASN A 80 -11.14 -21.80 -26.04
CA ASN A 80 -11.58 -23.20 -26.05
C ASN A 80 -13.12 -23.32 -26.24
N VAL A 81 -13.89 -22.50 -25.54
CA VAL A 81 -15.36 -22.47 -25.70
C VAL A 81 -15.73 -22.07 -27.14
N ASP A 82 -15.09 -21.02 -27.68
CA ASP A 82 -15.34 -20.55 -29.05
C ASP A 82 -14.99 -21.64 -30.09
N SER A 83 -13.89 -22.37 -29.91
CA SER A 83 -13.49 -23.49 -30.78
C SER A 83 -14.49 -24.65 -30.74
N LEU A 84 -14.91 -25.05 -29.54
CA LEU A 84 -15.89 -26.13 -29.36
C LEU A 84 -17.28 -25.70 -29.92
N SER A 85 -17.67 -24.44 -29.76
CA SER A 85 -18.88 -23.86 -30.32
C SER A 85 -18.87 -23.93 -31.85
N LYS A 86 -17.76 -23.55 -32.49
CA LYS A 86 -17.59 -23.65 -33.96
C LYS A 86 -17.69 -25.08 -34.45
N SER A 87 -17.05 -26.04 -33.75
CA SER A 87 -17.11 -27.47 -34.07
C SER A 87 -18.55 -28.00 -33.99
N LEU A 88 -19.27 -27.69 -32.92
CA LEU A 88 -20.67 -28.08 -32.73
C LEU A 88 -21.60 -27.46 -33.81
N SER A 89 -21.37 -26.17 -34.10
CA SER A 89 -22.13 -25.47 -35.17
C SER A 89 -21.92 -26.11 -36.55
N ALA A 90 -20.68 -26.46 -36.90
CA ALA A 90 -20.36 -27.14 -38.15
C ALA A 90 -21.05 -28.51 -38.25
N ILE A 91 -21.07 -29.26 -37.15
CA ILE A 91 -21.82 -30.55 -37.09
C ILE A 91 -23.33 -30.31 -37.28
N ALA A 92 -23.91 -29.31 -36.62
CA ALA A 92 -25.33 -28.98 -36.74
C ALA A 92 -25.71 -28.58 -38.18
N VAL A 93 -24.90 -27.70 -38.81
CA VAL A 93 -25.12 -27.28 -40.22
C VAL A 93 -25.02 -28.45 -41.18
N THR A 94 -24.03 -29.33 -41.02
CA THR A 94 -23.88 -30.52 -41.87
C THR A 94 -25.09 -31.44 -41.75
N GLN A 95 -25.58 -31.65 -40.53
CA GLN A 95 -26.76 -32.48 -40.28
C GLN A 95 -28.04 -31.88 -40.85
N PHE A 96 -28.17 -30.58 -40.74
CA PHE A 96 -29.34 -29.88 -41.35
C PHE A 96 -29.35 -29.99 -42.89
N LYS A 97 -28.17 -29.82 -43.52
CA LYS A 97 -28.02 -29.92 -44.98
C LYS A 97 -28.20 -31.35 -45.52
N SER A 98 -27.87 -32.36 -44.71
CA SER A 98 -28.01 -33.79 -45.10
C SER A 98 -29.42 -34.35 -44.86
N GLY A 99 -30.43 -33.52 -44.63
CA GLY A 99 -31.82 -33.92 -44.50
C GLY A 99 -32.23 -34.53 -43.15
N GLY A 100 -31.40 -34.43 -42.14
CA GLY A 100 -31.71 -34.73 -40.73
C GLY A 100 -32.26 -36.17 -40.49
N LEU A 101 -33.56 -36.25 -40.24
CA LEU A 101 -34.26 -37.49 -39.91
C LEU A 101 -34.55 -38.39 -41.14
N SER A 102 -34.46 -37.88 -42.38
CA SER A 102 -34.83 -38.64 -43.58
C SER A 102 -33.90 -39.84 -43.81
N GLN A 103 -32.61 -39.69 -43.59
CA GLN A 103 -31.63 -40.76 -43.70
C GLN A 103 -31.86 -41.88 -42.68
N SER A 104 -32.29 -41.55 -41.45
CA SER A 104 -32.62 -42.55 -40.43
C SER A 104 -33.92 -43.30 -40.76
N LEU A 105 -34.89 -42.62 -41.40
CA LEU A 105 -36.14 -43.23 -41.85
C LEU A 105 -35.90 -44.14 -43.09
N GLU A 106 -35.08 -43.71 -44.04
CA GLU A 106 -34.70 -44.49 -45.20
C GLU A 106 -34.01 -45.82 -44.82
N LEU A 107 -33.21 -45.80 -43.74
CA LEU A 107 -32.60 -46.98 -43.17
C LEU A 107 -33.59 -47.96 -42.51
N LEU A 108 -34.63 -47.46 -41.87
CA LEU A 108 -35.66 -48.28 -41.26
C LEU A 108 -36.48 -49.05 -42.31
N PHE A 109 -36.56 -48.53 -43.54
CA PHE A 109 -37.25 -49.19 -44.67
C PHE A 109 -36.31 -49.96 -45.61
N SER A 110 -35.03 -50.12 -45.26
CA SER A 110 -34.04 -50.89 -46.03
C SER A 110 -34.33 -52.36 -45.96
N SER A 111 -34.44 -53.00 -47.13
CA SER A 111 -34.60 -54.45 -47.26
C SER A 111 -33.29 -55.22 -47.03
N ASN A 112 -32.14 -54.58 -46.76
CA ASN A 112 -30.85 -55.25 -46.57
C ASN A 112 -30.43 -55.20 -45.07
N PRO A 113 -30.52 -56.33 -44.33
CA PRO A 113 -30.18 -56.37 -42.89
C PRO A 113 -28.71 -56.02 -42.55
N GLN A 114 -27.77 -56.35 -43.42
CA GLN A 114 -26.32 -56.10 -43.25
C GLN A 114 -26.02 -54.57 -43.33
N LEU A 115 -26.65 -53.90 -44.31
CA LEU A 115 -26.50 -52.48 -44.50
C LEU A 115 -27.16 -51.69 -43.32
N TYR A 116 -28.30 -52.17 -42.84
CA TYR A 116 -28.97 -51.65 -41.68
C TYR A 116 -28.11 -51.72 -40.43
N LEU A 117 -27.52 -52.86 -40.11
CA LEU A 117 -26.68 -53.07 -38.93
C LEU A 117 -25.39 -52.23 -38.97
N SER A 118 -24.74 -52.16 -40.11
CA SER A 118 -23.51 -51.37 -40.26
C SER A 118 -23.75 -49.87 -40.13
N THR A 119 -24.88 -49.41 -40.66
CA THR A 119 -25.28 -47.98 -40.60
C THR A 119 -25.80 -47.60 -39.21
N ALA A 120 -26.55 -48.51 -38.56
CA ALA A 120 -27.02 -48.30 -37.17
C ALA A 120 -25.81 -48.18 -36.20
N GLY A 121 -24.79 -48.98 -36.34
CA GLY A 121 -23.56 -48.88 -35.57
C GLY A 121 -22.81 -47.57 -35.81
N SER A 122 -22.78 -47.10 -37.06
CA SER A 122 -22.18 -45.80 -37.40
C SER A 122 -22.99 -44.63 -36.85
N LEU A 123 -24.29 -44.70 -36.82
CA LEU A 123 -25.18 -43.70 -36.25
C LEU A 123 -25.05 -43.63 -34.73
N GLU A 124 -24.96 -44.78 -34.07
CA GLU A 124 -24.70 -44.82 -32.61
C GLU A 124 -23.33 -44.21 -32.26
N ALA A 125 -22.29 -44.54 -33.00
CA ALA A 125 -20.95 -43.97 -32.81
C ALA A 125 -20.94 -42.43 -32.99
N LEU A 126 -21.65 -41.92 -34.01
CA LEU A 126 -21.83 -40.51 -34.28
C LEU A 126 -22.58 -39.80 -33.12
N THR A 127 -23.68 -40.44 -32.67
CA THR A 127 -24.46 -39.91 -31.54
C THR A 127 -23.65 -39.85 -30.27
N ARG A 128 -22.87 -40.89 -29.98
CA ARG A 128 -21.94 -40.93 -28.85
C ARG A 128 -20.87 -39.83 -28.94
N LYS A 129 -20.29 -39.64 -30.14
CA LYS A 129 -19.30 -38.56 -30.40
C LYS A 129 -19.91 -37.18 -30.15
N LYS A 130 -21.11 -36.92 -30.65
CA LYS A 130 -21.83 -35.64 -30.41
C LYS A 130 -22.13 -35.39 -28.94
N ALA A 131 -22.56 -36.41 -28.21
CA ALA A 131 -22.80 -36.31 -26.78
C ALA A 131 -21.51 -35.97 -25.99
N ILE A 132 -20.37 -36.54 -26.39
CA ILE A 132 -19.07 -36.22 -25.79
C ILE A 132 -18.68 -34.77 -26.06
N GLU A 133 -18.80 -34.29 -27.31
CA GLU A 133 -18.45 -32.90 -27.66
C GLU A 133 -19.35 -31.91 -26.96
N LEU A 134 -20.65 -32.17 -26.82
CA LEU A 134 -21.58 -31.34 -26.08
C LEU A 134 -21.23 -31.28 -24.59
N ARG A 135 -20.84 -32.40 -23.97
CA ARG A 135 -20.37 -32.43 -22.59
C ARG A 135 -19.08 -31.61 -22.40
N LYS A 136 -18.13 -31.71 -23.35
CA LYS A 136 -16.89 -30.93 -23.34
C LYS A 136 -17.23 -29.42 -23.41
N PHE A 137 -18.12 -29.03 -24.31
CA PHE A 137 -18.56 -27.65 -24.45
C PHE A 137 -19.19 -27.13 -23.15
N SER A 138 -20.16 -27.85 -22.58
CA SER A 138 -20.82 -27.48 -21.33
C SER A 138 -19.80 -27.35 -20.18
N ALA A 139 -18.88 -28.31 -20.04
CA ALA A 139 -17.84 -28.24 -19.02
C ALA A 139 -16.88 -27.05 -19.24
N ALA A 140 -16.52 -26.75 -20.49
CA ALA A 140 -15.69 -25.61 -20.83
C ALA A 140 -16.40 -24.27 -20.49
N GLN A 141 -17.69 -24.18 -20.81
CA GLN A 141 -18.52 -23.02 -20.49
C GLN A 141 -18.63 -22.79 -18.98
N GLN A 142 -18.87 -23.84 -18.19
CA GLN A 142 -18.90 -23.77 -16.73
C GLN A 142 -17.58 -23.27 -16.16
N ARG A 143 -16.43 -23.79 -16.66
CA ARG A 143 -15.10 -23.35 -16.24
C ARG A 143 -14.87 -21.87 -16.57
N LEU A 144 -15.26 -21.43 -17.77
CA LEU A 144 -15.15 -20.03 -18.16
C LEU A 144 -15.99 -19.13 -17.23
N THR A 145 -17.23 -19.50 -16.94
CA THR A 145 -18.12 -18.77 -16.03
C THR A 145 -17.49 -18.64 -14.64
N ALA A 146 -17.00 -19.75 -14.05
CA ALA A 146 -16.33 -19.75 -12.75
C ALA A 146 -15.06 -18.85 -12.73
N THR A 147 -14.29 -18.90 -13.82
CA THR A 147 -13.08 -18.05 -13.93
C THR A 147 -13.45 -16.57 -14.09
N THR A 148 -14.52 -16.25 -14.80
CA THR A 148 -15.04 -14.88 -14.95
C THR A 148 -15.50 -14.31 -13.60
N PHE A 149 -16.17 -15.10 -12.76
CA PHE A 149 -16.46 -14.70 -11.38
C PHE A 149 -15.20 -14.36 -10.60
N THR A 150 -14.17 -15.21 -10.71
CA THR A 150 -12.88 -14.96 -10.06
C THR A 150 -12.22 -13.66 -10.56
N VAL A 151 -12.31 -13.35 -11.86
CA VAL A 151 -11.82 -12.08 -12.42
C VAL A 151 -12.54 -10.89 -11.77
N ASN A 152 -13.87 -10.94 -11.67
CA ASN A 152 -14.66 -9.85 -11.09
C ASN A 152 -14.35 -9.63 -9.61
N ASP A 153 -14.19 -10.72 -8.84
CA ASP A 153 -13.76 -10.63 -7.43
C ASP A 153 -12.37 -9.96 -7.31
N LYS A 154 -11.42 -10.38 -8.16
CA LYS A 154 -10.08 -9.78 -8.16
C LYS A 154 -10.10 -8.31 -8.56
N LEU A 155 -10.90 -7.91 -9.55
CA LEU A 155 -11.11 -6.50 -9.92
C LEU A 155 -11.61 -5.67 -8.73
N THR A 156 -12.57 -6.20 -7.98
CA THR A 156 -13.09 -5.53 -6.77
C THR A 156 -11.99 -5.37 -5.71
N LEU A 157 -11.17 -6.40 -5.50
CA LEU A 157 -10.06 -6.34 -4.54
C LEU A 157 -8.98 -5.35 -4.98
N VAL A 158 -8.64 -5.30 -6.27
CA VAL A 158 -7.69 -4.33 -6.84
C VAL A 158 -8.23 -2.91 -6.64
N ALA A 159 -9.50 -2.65 -6.93
CA ALA A 159 -10.11 -1.33 -6.73
C ALA A 159 -10.06 -0.89 -5.26
N LYS A 160 -10.38 -1.79 -4.32
CA LYS A 160 -10.29 -1.52 -2.87
C LYS A 160 -8.84 -1.25 -2.42
N ALA A 161 -7.88 -2.03 -2.91
CA ALA A 161 -6.47 -1.85 -2.56
C ALA A 161 -5.92 -0.53 -3.11
N LYS A 162 -6.31 -0.15 -4.33
CA LYS A 162 -5.97 1.14 -4.93
C LYS A 162 -6.55 2.31 -4.15
N ALA A 163 -7.85 2.26 -3.82
CA ALA A 163 -8.49 3.29 -3.01
C ALA A 163 -7.83 3.45 -1.63
N LYS A 164 -7.44 2.34 -1.00
CA LYS A 164 -6.69 2.37 0.26
C LYS A 164 -5.34 3.04 0.10
N TYR A 165 -4.57 2.68 -0.93
CA TYR A 165 -3.28 3.32 -1.21
C TYR A 165 -3.42 4.83 -1.40
N GLU A 166 -4.38 5.26 -2.20
CA GLU A 166 -4.64 6.69 -2.48
C GLU A 166 -5.09 7.44 -1.21
N ALA A 167 -5.94 6.83 -0.37
CA ALA A 167 -6.38 7.42 0.90
C ALA A 167 -5.22 7.62 1.88
N GLU A 168 -4.33 6.64 2.02
CA GLU A 168 -3.16 6.74 2.90
C GLU A 168 -2.16 7.80 2.38
N MET A 169 -1.95 7.87 1.06
CA MET A 169 -1.13 8.92 0.43
C MET A 169 -1.69 10.32 0.71
N LYS A 170 -3.00 10.50 0.51
CA LYS A 170 -3.70 11.76 0.80
C LYS A 170 -3.61 12.11 2.29
N SER A 171 -3.75 11.13 3.16
CA SER A 171 -3.61 11.33 4.62
C SER A 171 -2.19 11.79 4.98
N ALA A 172 -1.16 11.16 4.42
CA ALA A 172 0.22 11.56 4.65
C ALA A 172 0.48 13.01 4.20
N GLN A 173 0.04 13.36 2.98
CA GLN A 173 0.20 14.72 2.45
C GLN A 173 -0.54 15.73 3.33
N LYS A 174 -1.80 15.47 3.68
CA LYS A 174 -2.57 16.39 4.54
C LYS A 174 -1.87 16.69 5.86
N LYS A 175 -1.26 15.69 6.49
CA LYS A 175 -0.52 15.88 7.75
C LYS A 175 0.72 16.75 7.59
N LEU A 176 1.40 16.67 6.44
CA LEU A 176 2.51 17.57 6.12
C LEU A 176 2.02 19.00 5.87
N ASP A 177 0.89 19.14 5.17
CA ASP A 177 0.27 20.46 4.92
C ASP A 177 -0.20 21.08 6.24
N ASP A 178 -0.82 20.30 7.13
CA ASP A 178 -1.24 20.75 8.47
C ASP A 178 -0.02 21.18 9.32
N ALA A 179 1.10 20.46 9.24
CA ALA A 179 2.35 20.81 9.90
C ALA A 179 2.92 22.15 9.34
N GLN A 180 2.89 22.32 8.03
CA GLN A 180 3.33 23.55 7.37
C GLN A 180 2.42 24.72 7.75
N ALA A 181 1.10 24.54 7.69
CA ALA A 181 0.14 25.56 8.09
C ALA A 181 0.35 26.01 9.54
N LEU A 182 0.68 25.09 10.44
CA LEU A 182 0.98 25.43 11.83
C LEU A 182 2.26 26.28 11.95
N LEU A 183 3.30 25.98 11.17
CA LEU A 183 4.51 26.81 11.10
C LEU A 183 4.21 28.21 10.54
N ASP A 184 3.25 28.30 9.60
CA ASP A 184 2.85 29.55 8.99
C ASP A 184 2.05 30.47 9.93
N THR A 185 1.50 29.94 11.03
CA THR A 185 0.86 30.75 12.09
C THR A 185 1.88 31.49 12.96
N LEU A 186 3.15 31.11 12.95
CA LEU A 186 4.20 31.77 13.70
C LEU A 186 4.62 33.08 13.04
N GLN A 187 4.95 34.09 13.85
CA GLN A 187 5.62 35.29 13.37
C GLN A 187 6.96 34.93 12.72
N ALA A 188 7.41 35.75 11.77
CA ALA A 188 8.64 35.46 11.02
C ALA A 188 9.87 35.18 11.91
N ALA A 189 10.05 36.01 12.96
CA ALA A 189 11.15 35.86 13.90
C ALA A 189 11.06 34.54 14.73
N GLU A 190 9.87 34.16 15.13
CA GLU A 190 9.64 32.91 15.87
C GLU A 190 9.86 31.70 14.99
N ARG A 191 9.41 31.75 13.74
CA ARG A 191 9.64 30.70 12.74
C ARG A 191 11.14 30.54 12.47
N GLU A 192 11.87 31.62 12.24
CA GLU A 192 13.30 31.58 12.03
C GLU A 192 14.03 30.97 13.24
N ARG A 193 13.65 31.38 14.46
CA ARG A 193 14.19 30.82 15.70
C ARG A 193 13.94 29.31 15.80
N LEU A 194 12.73 28.84 15.47
CA LEU A 194 12.37 27.43 15.48
C LEU A 194 13.20 26.63 14.47
N LEU A 195 13.28 27.12 13.23
CA LEU A 195 14.08 26.46 12.18
C LEU A 195 15.57 26.39 12.55
N LYS A 196 16.09 27.45 13.17
CA LYS A 196 17.49 27.46 13.66
C LYS A 196 17.73 26.45 14.79
N LEU A 197 16.79 26.31 15.73
CA LEU A 197 16.87 25.31 16.78
C LEU A 197 16.79 23.89 16.21
N GLN A 198 15.89 23.65 15.25
CA GLN A 198 15.79 22.36 14.58
C GLN A 198 17.09 22.01 13.82
N GLN A 199 17.65 22.98 13.11
CA GLN A 199 18.90 22.79 12.39
C GLN A 199 20.06 22.47 13.37
N GLN A 200 20.18 23.20 14.47
CA GLN A 200 21.19 22.94 15.49
C GLN A 200 21.04 21.53 16.09
N GLN A 201 19.80 21.10 16.36
CA GLN A 201 19.54 19.74 16.85
C GLN A 201 19.94 18.67 15.81
N GLU A 202 19.57 18.86 14.55
CA GLU A 202 19.95 17.93 13.48
C GLU A 202 21.49 17.89 13.29
N ASP A 203 22.18 19.01 13.37
CA ASP A 203 23.63 19.08 13.24
C ASP A 203 24.33 18.38 14.43
N ALA A 204 23.81 18.53 15.65
CA ALA A 204 24.29 17.80 16.83
C ALA A 204 24.05 16.29 16.70
N ASP A 205 22.87 15.89 16.23
CA ASP A 205 22.55 14.48 15.96
C ASP A 205 23.46 13.89 14.89
N GLN A 206 23.79 14.65 13.82
CA GLN A 206 24.76 14.23 12.80
C GLN A 206 26.16 14.05 13.37
N ALA A 207 26.67 15.02 14.12
CA ALA A 207 28.00 14.93 14.74
C ALA A 207 28.08 13.72 15.68
N SER A 208 27.04 13.50 16.51
CA SER A 208 26.95 12.33 17.39
C SER A 208 26.88 11.03 16.58
N SER A 209 26.16 11.01 15.48
CA SER A 209 26.04 9.83 14.62
C SER A 209 27.36 9.45 13.96
N LEU A 210 28.07 10.43 13.42
CA LEU A 210 29.37 10.21 12.77
C LEU A 210 30.42 9.68 13.75
N ALA A 211 30.44 10.17 15.00
CA ALA A 211 31.32 9.67 16.04
C ALA A 211 31.11 8.16 16.36
N GLN A 212 29.96 7.60 15.99
CA GLN A 212 29.60 6.21 16.28
C GLN A 212 29.78 5.25 15.10
N VAL A 213 30.18 5.75 13.93
CA VAL A 213 30.35 4.92 12.70
C VAL A 213 31.38 3.80 12.91
N SER A 214 32.42 4.04 13.69
CA SER A 214 33.48 3.06 14.00
C SER A 214 32.95 1.80 14.69
N LEU A 215 31.81 1.86 15.39
CA LEU A 215 31.23 0.69 16.06
C LEU A 215 30.82 -0.42 15.08
N ALA A 216 30.64 -0.10 13.82
CA ALA A 216 30.27 -1.06 12.76
C ALA A 216 31.50 -1.78 12.15
N ASN A 217 32.72 -1.34 12.44
CA ASN A 217 33.93 -1.88 11.79
C ASN A 217 34.20 -3.36 12.13
N GLY A 218 33.74 -3.83 13.27
CA GLY A 218 33.87 -5.22 13.69
C GLY A 218 32.78 -6.17 13.17
N VAL A 219 31.77 -5.65 12.48
CA VAL A 219 30.64 -6.46 11.99
C VAL A 219 30.95 -7.02 10.62
N SER A 220 31.02 -8.36 10.52
CA SER A 220 31.34 -9.07 9.27
C SER A 220 30.12 -9.58 8.52
N GLY A 221 30.32 -10.15 7.34
CA GLY A 221 29.29 -10.77 6.55
C GLY A 221 28.22 -9.79 6.01
N ARG A 222 27.06 -10.33 5.68
CA ARG A 222 25.94 -9.55 5.11
C ARG A 222 25.44 -8.46 6.05
N ALA A 223 25.36 -8.75 7.34
CA ALA A 223 25.00 -7.77 8.37
C ALA A 223 25.94 -6.55 8.37
N GLY A 224 27.26 -6.78 8.30
CA GLY A 224 28.24 -5.71 8.23
C GLY A 224 28.17 -4.89 6.94
N ILE A 225 27.88 -5.53 5.81
CA ILE A 225 27.67 -4.82 4.52
C ILE A 225 26.46 -3.90 4.61
N ALA A 226 25.31 -4.41 5.08
CA ALA A 226 24.08 -3.63 5.20
C ALA A 226 24.26 -2.47 6.19
N LEU A 227 24.90 -2.72 7.33
CA LEU A 227 25.15 -1.70 8.34
C LEU A 227 26.06 -0.59 7.82
N ARG A 228 27.20 -0.93 7.20
CA ARG A 228 28.12 0.07 6.60
C ARG A 228 27.47 0.85 5.47
N PHE A 229 26.60 0.20 4.65
CA PHE A 229 25.86 0.91 3.63
C PHE A 229 24.98 2.00 4.25
N SER A 230 24.18 1.65 5.28
CA SER A 230 23.24 2.61 5.90
C SER A 230 23.98 3.73 6.64
N LEU A 231 25.12 3.44 7.27
CA LEU A 231 25.95 4.45 7.94
C LEU A 231 26.56 5.47 6.98
N LYS A 232 26.84 5.09 5.74
CA LYS A 232 27.28 6.04 4.69
C LYS A 232 26.22 7.05 4.27
N GLN A 233 24.94 6.79 4.60
CA GLN A 233 23.83 7.68 4.27
C GLN A 233 23.50 8.67 5.41
N ILE A 234 24.28 8.63 6.53
CA ILE A 234 24.11 9.59 7.62
C ILE A 234 24.21 11.01 7.06
N GLY A 235 23.23 11.85 7.38
CA GLY A 235 23.10 13.21 6.87
C GLY A 235 22.15 13.39 5.70
N ASP A 236 21.84 12.32 4.96
CA ASP A 236 20.86 12.36 3.89
C ASP A 236 19.44 12.61 4.41
N LYS A 237 18.68 13.43 3.69
CA LYS A 237 17.33 13.82 4.13
C LYS A 237 16.32 12.68 4.01
N TYR A 238 15.42 12.65 4.99
CA TYR A 238 14.23 11.82 4.86
C TYR A 238 13.29 12.37 3.81
N VAL A 239 12.87 11.53 2.87
CA VAL A 239 11.79 11.80 1.93
C VAL A 239 10.92 10.55 1.85
N PHE A 240 9.62 10.75 2.01
CA PHE A 240 8.65 9.65 1.94
C PHE A 240 8.70 8.91 0.60
N GLY A 241 8.70 7.57 0.64
CA GLY A 241 8.75 6.72 -0.54
C GLY A 241 10.09 6.68 -1.26
N ALA A 242 11.12 7.34 -0.71
CA ALA A 242 12.45 7.36 -1.31
C ALA A 242 13.31 6.15 -0.87
N ALA A 243 14.08 5.63 -1.82
CA ALA A 243 15.00 4.53 -1.62
C ALA A 243 16.39 4.84 -2.24
N GLY A 244 16.86 6.07 -2.03
CA GLY A 244 18.18 6.53 -2.47
C GLY A 244 18.21 7.08 -3.91
N PRO A 245 19.38 7.54 -4.36
CA PRO A 245 20.67 7.52 -3.61
C PRO A 245 20.87 8.68 -2.65
N VAL A 246 20.04 9.74 -2.65
CA VAL A 246 20.23 10.98 -1.87
C VAL A 246 19.16 11.16 -0.80
N TYR A 247 18.01 10.54 -0.99
CA TYR A 247 16.85 10.63 -0.10
C TYR A 247 16.39 9.24 0.32
N TRP A 248 15.93 9.13 1.56
CA TRP A 248 15.58 7.86 2.18
C TRP A 248 14.30 7.95 3.01
N ASP A 249 13.45 6.94 2.95
CA ASP A 249 12.57 6.63 4.05
C ASP A 249 13.12 5.44 4.87
N CYS A 250 12.47 5.09 5.98
CA CYS A 250 12.99 4.06 6.89
C CYS A 250 13.13 2.68 6.22
N SER A 251 12.12 2.25 5.47
CA SER A 251 12.09 0.96 4.80
C SER A 251 12.87 0.94 3.48
N GLY A 252 13.01 2.10 2.82
CA GLY A 252 13.86 2.28 1.65
C GLY A 252 15.33 2.18 1.97
N LEU A 253 15.76 2.82 3.07
CA LEU A 253 17.14 2.71 3.58
C LEU A 253 17.48 1.25 3.88
N THR A 254 16.66 0.55 4.65
CA THR A 254 16.91 -0.85 5.00
C THR A 254 16.85 -1.77 3.79
N MET A 255 15.91 -1.56 2.87
CA MET A 255 15.81 -2.29 1.60
C MET A 255 17.11 -2.19 0.80
N ARG A 256 17.66 -1.00 0.62
CA ARG A 256 18.89 -0.78 -0.13
C ARG A 256 20.12 -1.29 0.59
N ALA A 257 20.19 -1.12 1.91
CA ALA A 257 21.27 -1.65 2.73
C ALA A 257 21.37 -3.18 2.60
N PHE A 258 20.26 -3.88 2.65
CA PHE A 258 20.23 -5.33 2.48
C PHE A 258 20.40 -5.76 1.03
N GLN A 259 19.93 -4.97 0.07
CA GLN A 259 20.22 -5.20 -1.35
C GLN A 259 21.73 -5.17 -1.63
N ALA A 260 22.48 -4.24 -1.04
CA ALA A 260 23.93 -4.19 -1.11
C ALA A 260 24.59 -5.45 -0.52
N ALA A 261 23.91 -6.11 0.42
CA ALA A 261 24.32 -7.39 1.01
C ALA A 261 23.80 -8.63 0.24
N GLY A 262 23.19 -8.45 -0.92
CA GLY A 262 22.62 -9.52 -1.74
C GLY A 262 21.27 -10.07 -1.24
N ILE A 263 20.55 -9.34 -0.39
CA ILE A 263 19.25 -9.72 0.16
C ILE A 263 18.19 -8.78 -0.37
N SER A 264 17.17 -9.33 -1.05
CA SER A 264 16.04 -8.55 -1.56
C SER A 264 14.96 -8.38 -0.49
N LEU A 265 14.67 -7.14 -0.11
CA LEU A 265 13.59 -6.78 0.82
C LEU A 265 12.54 -5.91 0.12
N PRO A 266 11.27 -6.02 0.52
CA PRO A 266 10.24 -5.11 0.02
C PRO A 266 10.40 -3.71 0.61
N HIS A 267 9.95 -2.68 -0.11
CA HIS A 267 9.93 -1.29 0.35
C HIS A 267 8.72 -1.05 1.27
N SER A 268 8.70 -1.69 2.42
CA SER A 268 7.73 -1.51 3.50
C SER A 268 8.23 -2.17 4.78
N ALA A 269 8.30 -1.42 5.88
CA ALA A 269 8.69 -1.92 7.20
C ALA A 269 7.78 -3.07 7.66
N ARG A 270 6.48 -2.96 7.42
CA ARG A 270 5.50 -4.00 7.75
C ARG A 270 5.74 -5.30 6.96
N ALA A 271 6.11 -5.20 5.70
CA ALA A 271 6.42 -6.38 4.90
C ALA A 271 7.78 -6.99 5.31
N GLN A 272 8.78 -6.15 5.57
CA GLN A 272 10.09 -6.59 6.06
C GLN A 272 9.98 -7.30 7.42
N SER A 273 9.09 -6.85 8.32
CA SER A 273 8.91 -7.47 9.63
C SER A 273 8.38 -8.91 9.60
N ARG A 274 7.91 -9.38 8.44
CA ARG A 274 7.42 -10.75 8.22
C ARG A 274 8.46 -11.67 7.58
N MET A 275 9.65 -11.14 7.25
CA MET A 275 10.72 -11.87 6.58
C MET A 275 11.86 -12.19 7.55
N GLY A 276 12.76 -13.08 7.15
CA GLY A 276 13.91 -13.47 7.96
C GLY A 276 13.54 -14.24 9.23
N LYS A 277 14.55 -14.48 10.08
CA LYS A 277 14.37 -15.19 11.36
C LYS A 277 13.98 -14.19 12.45
N SER A 278 13.00 -14.53 13.29
CA SER A 278 12.61 -13.74 14.45
C SER A 278 13.75 -13.71 15.47
N VAL A 279 14.01 -12.53 16.05
CA VAL A 279 15.04 -12.31 17.04
C VAL A 279 14.40 -11.71 18.30
N THR A 280 14.73 -12.27 19.47
CA THR A 280 14.30 -11.73 20.76
C THR A 280 15.19 -10.55 21.17
N LYS A 281 14.70 -9.70 22.09
CA LYS A 281 15.46 -8.54 22.60
C LYS A 281 16.87 -8.91 23.10
N GLY A 282 16.98 -10.00 23.87
CA GLY A 282 18.26 -10.43 24.46
C GLY A 282 19.23 -11.07 23.47
N ALA A 283 18.77 -11.40 22.26
CA ALA A 283 19.57 -12.03 21.20
C ALA A 283 19.89 -11.09 20.03
N LEU A 284 19.63 -9.77 20.19
CA LEU A 284 19.92 -8.77 19.19
C LEU A 284 21.43 -8.70 18.88
N MET A 285 21.76 -8.70 17.60
CA MET A 285 23.14 -8.56 17.08
C MET A 285 23.21 -7.44 16.06
N PRO A 286 24.34 -6.74 15.93
CA PRO A 286 24.51 -5.72 14.89
C PRO A 286 24.13 -6.25 13.49
N GLY A 287 23.33 -5.47 12.77
CA GLY A 287 22.76 -5.85 11.48
C GLY A 287 21.33 -6.41 11.54
N ASP A 288 20.79 -6.69 12.73
CA ASP A 288 19.35 -7.07 12.84
C ASP A 288 18.45 -5.87 12.50
N LEU A 289 17.35 -6.14 11.81
CA LEU A 289 16.29 -5.15 11.61
C LEU A 289 15.41 -5.06 12.85
N MET A 290 15.22 -3.86 13.35
CA MET A 290 14.34 -3.55 14.48
C MET A 290 13.07 -2.87 13.99
N PHE A 291 11.90 -3.32 14.48
CA PHE A 291 10.59 -2.84 14.05
C PHE A 291 9.83 -2.19 15.20
N PHE A 292 9.12 -1.11 14.87
CA PHE A 292 8.43 -0.27 15.85
C PHE A 292 7.01 0.08 15.37
N GLY A 293 6.13 0.29 16.35
CA GLY A 293 4.73 0.69 16.12
C GLY A 293 3.77 -0.51 16.02
N SER A 294 2.51 -0.28 16.34
CA SER A 294 1.44 -1.28 16.19
C SER A 294 0.22 -0.59 15.57
N PRO A 295 -0.01 -0.85 14.28
CA PRO A 295 0.72 -1.72 13.34
C PRO A 295 2.15 -1.22 13.05
N VAL A 296 3.04 -2.14 12.60
CA VAL A 296 4.44 -1.78 12.26
C VAL A 296 4.47 -0.62 11.29
N SER A 297 5.17 0.45 11.69
CA SER A 297 5.26 1.71 10.94
C SER A 297 6.67 2.27 10.83
N HIS A 298 7.66 1.59 11.44
CA HIS A 298 9.04 2.05 11.38
C HIS A 298 10.04 0.90 11.49
N VAL A 299 11.22 1.09 10.90
CA VAL A 299 12.32 0.14 10.90
C VAL A 299 13.67 0.85 10.94
N GLY A 300 14.65 0.23 11.59
CA GLY A 300 16.05 0.62 11.57
C GLY A 300 16.97 -0.59 11.68
N ILE A 301 18.28 -0.39 11.52
CA ILE A 301 19.30 -1.44 11.62
C ILE A 301 20.03 -1.30 12.96
N TYR A 302 19.99 -2.35 13.76
CA TYR A 302 20.68 -2.40 15.04
C TYR A 302 22.19 -2.36 14.88
N MET A 303 22.85 -1.55 15.69
CA MET A 303 24.32 -1.36 15.66
C MET A 303 25.04 -2.03 16.83
N GLY A 304 24.30 -2.50 17.83
CA GLY A 304 24.86 -2.86 19.14
C GLY A 304 24.75 -1.71 20.15
N GLY A 305 24.94 -2.02 21.43
CA GLY A 305 24.99 -1.01 22.50
C GLY A 305 23.71 -0.17 22.67
N GLY A 306 22.54 -0.72 22.34
CA GLY A 306 21.28 0.01 22.45
C GLY A 306 21.06 1.06 21.36
N LYS A 307 21.74 0.96 20.20
CA LYS A 307 21.73 1.95 19.13
C LYS A 307 21.28 1.35 17.81
N MET A 308 20.69 2.19 16.95
CA MET A 308 20.36 1.82 15.58
C MET A 308 20.56 3.00 14.63
N VAL A 309 20.82 2.70 13.37
CA VAL A 309 20.78 3.66 12.26
C VAL A 309 19.42 3.57 11.57
N HIS A 310 18.84 4.75 11.28
CA HIS A 310 17.52 4.83 10.63
C HIS A 310 17.32 6.15 9.90
N ALA A 311 16.30 6.20 9.03
CA ALA A 311 15.72 7.43 8.47
C ALA A 311 14.42 7.71 9.26
N PRO A 312 14.35 8.75 10.12
CA PRO A 312 13.28 8.87 11.14
C PRO A 312 11.91 9.27 10.60
N ARG A 313 11.82 10.48 10.01
CA ARG A 313 10.56 11.14 9.58
C ARG A 313 10.85 12.33 8.67
N PRO A 314 9.85 12.90 7.98
CA PRO A 314 10.00 14.17 7.26
C PRO A 314 10.57 15.27 8.16
N GLY A 315 11.40 16.12 7.59
CA GLY A 315 12.10 17.18 8.32
C GLY A 315 13.36 16.75 9.08
N SER A 316 13.70 15.46 9.05
CA SER A 316 14.90 14.92 9.68
C SER A 316 15.82 14.23 8.67
N ARG A 317 17.00 13.80 9.13
CA ARG A 317 18.03 13.15 8.33
C ARG A 317 18.31 11.72 8.84
N VAL A 318 18.93 10.91 8.01
CA VAL A 318 19.48 9.61 8.43
C VAL A 318 20.47 9.85 9.57
N LYS A 319 20.27 9.13 10.67
CA LYS A 319 21.07 9.29 11.88
C LYS A 319 21.12 8.02 12.72
N VAL A 320 22.04 7.98 13.66
CA VAL A 320 22.07 7.00 14.74
C VAL A 320 21.26 7.51 15.91
N VAL A 321 20.46 6.66 16.50
CA VAL A 321 19.68 6.96 17.70
C VAL A 321 19.89 5.87 18.73
N GLN A 322 19.85 6.28 20.00
CA GLN A 322 19.79 5.36 21.11
C GLN A 322 18.34 5.20 21.54
N PHE A 323 17.90 3.97 21.75
CA PHE A 323 16.59 3.69 22.30
C PHE A 323 16.65 3.49 23.82
N ASP A 324 15.49 3.60 24.48
CA ASP A 324 15.37 3.45 25.94
C ASP A 324 15.62 2.00 26.42
N SER A 325 15.64 1.78 27.74
CA SER A 325 15.83 0.46 28.36
C SER A 325 14.74 -0.55 27.97
N SER A 326 13.56 -0.09 27.53
CA SER A 326 12.49 -0.92 27.01
C SER A 326 12.59 -1.17 25.50
N TYR A 327 13.63 -0.66 24.85
CA TYR A 327 13.87 -0.70 23.41
C TYR A 327 12.84 0.09 22.61
N ASN A 328 12.20 1.10 23.20
CA ASN A 328 11.30 2.00 22.46
C ASN A 328 12.08 3.16 21.83
N LEU A 329 11.55 3.64 20.72
CA LEU A 329 12.05 4.80 19.99
C LEU A 329 11.08 5.97 20.21
N GLY A 330 11.31 6.76 21.25
CA GLY A 330 10.37 7.78 21.66
C GLY A 330 8.99 7.16 21.94
N ARG A 331 7.96 7.65 21.25
CA ARG A 331 6.58 7.12 21.37
C ARG A 331 6.35 5.80 20.63
N LYS A 332 7.28 5.37 19.77
CA LYS A 332 7.14 4.13 19.01
C LYS A 332 7.60 2.94 19.82
N ARG A 333 6.66 2.07 20.15
CA ARG A 333 6.96 0.83 20.87
C ARG A 333 7.72 -0.16 19.99
N PHE A 334 8.78 -0.76 20.52
CA PHE A 334 9.43 -1.92 19.89
C PHE A 334 8.47 -3.11 19.80
N VAL A 335 8.38 -3.74 18.65
CA VAL A 335 7.45 -4.85 18.40
C VAL A 335 8.13 -6.11 17.88
N GLY A 336 9.41 -6.07 17.56
CA GLY A 336 10.18 -7.25 17.17
C GLY A 336 11.41 -6.93 16.35
N ALA A 337 12.20 -7.95 16.09
CA ALA A 337 13.41 -7.86 15.24
C ALA A 337 13.51 -9.06 14.30
N ARG A 338 14.27 -8.88 13.20
CA ARG A 338 14.53 -9.90 12.18
C ARG A 338 16.01 -9.95 11.79
N ARG A 339 16.53 -11.17 11.58
CA ARG A 339 17.88 -11.45 11.10
C ARG A 339 17.84 -12.13 9.74
N PHE A 340 18.77 -11.77 8.87
CA PHE A 340 18.89 -12.23 7.49
C PHE A 340 20.25 -12.86 7.20
#